data_5ab0874d284a22fe532aa13ec286e496
#
_entry.id   5ab0874d284a22fe532aa13ec286e496
#
_cell.length_a   1.000
_cell.length_b   1.000
_cell.length_c   1.000
_cell.angle_alpha   90.00
_cell.angle_beta   90.00
_cell.angle_gamma   90.00
#
_symmetry.space_group_name_H-M   'P 1'
#
loop_
_entity.id
_entity.type
_entity.pdbx_description
1 polymer ?
#
loop_
_entity_poly.entity_id
_entity_poly.type
_entity_poly.pdbx_seq_one_letter_code
_entity_poly.pdbx_strand_id
1 'polypeptide(L)'
;MDSTTLEARGLTPLEPMPPEHKFTAIDLKRVDPDGTFSGYASLFNTEDMGRDIVLPGAFRDSLRERGPAGIKLLYQHNPAEPIGVWESLKEDSRGLLAKGRLMLAVARAREVLALMRAGALDGLSIGFRAVTGKRDARTGIRRLARIDLWEISIVTFPLLPEARIAHVKSDADHRLLVAISAATRRLRQ
;
A
#
# COMPACT_ATOMS: atom_id res chain seq x y z
N MET A 1 24.36 22.33 4.91
CA MET A 1 24.72 21.28 5.88
C MET A 1 25.78 20.43 5.22
N ASP A 2 26.94 20.43 5.80
CA ASP A 2 28.20 20.03 5.21
C ASP A 2 28.29 18.49 5.11
N SER A 3 28.77 17.97 3.99
CA SER A 3 28.97 16.53 3.71
C SER A 3 29.78 15.82 4.78
N THR A 4 30.65 16.54 5.49
CA THR A 4 31.54 16.03 6.53
C THR A 4 30.81 15.51 7.79
N THR A 5 29.58 15.98 8.06
CA THR A 5 28.82 15.59 9.27
C THR A 5 28.08 14.25 9.11
N LEU A 6 27.89 13.77 7.89
CA LEU A 6 27.19 12.51 7.59
C LEU A 6 28.12 11.29 7.68
N GLU A 7 29.39 11.45 7.33
CA GLU A 7 30.38 10.35 7.39
C GLU A 7 30.65 9.89 8.83
N ALA A 8 30.60 10.79 9.81
CA ALA A 8 30.84 10.47 11.23
C ALA A 8 29.77 9.53 11.84
N ARG A 9 28.64 9.31 11.13
CA ARG A 9 27.54 8.41 11.56
C ARG A 9 27.45 7.13 10.75
N GLY A 10 28.39 6.87 9.83
CA GLY A 10 28.38 5.67 8.95
C GLY A 10 27.16 5.61 8.02
N LEU A 11 26.55 6.75 7.71
CA LEU A 11 25.41 6.89 6.81
C LEU A 11 25.92 7.50 5.51
N THR A 12 26.07 6.69 4.48
CA THR A 12 26.39 7.17 3.14
C THR A 12 25.15 7.77 2.51
N PRO A 13 25.19 8.98 1.91
CA PRO A 13 24.12 9.47 1.06
C PRO A 13 23.87 8.46 -0.07
N LEU A 14 22.62 8.09 -0.29
CA LEU A 14 22.26 7.25 -1.43
C LEU A 14 22.28 8.11 -2.69
N GLU A 15 22.96 7.64 -3.75
CA GLU A 15 22.90 8.22 -5.07
C GLU A 15 21.44 8.39 -5.53
N PRO A 16 21.10 9.41 -6.33
CA PRO A 16 19.75 9.58 -6.85
C PRO A 16 19.39 8.41 -7.76
N MET A 17 18.69 7.45 -7.19
CA MET A 17 18.16 6.29 -7.90
C MET A 17 16.80 6.61 -8.55
N PRO A 18 16.43 5.92 -9.64
CA PRO A 18 15.08 6.02 -10.20
C PRO A 18 14.03 5.65 -9.13
N PRO A 19 12.77 6.09 -9.29
CA PRO A 19 11.70 5.77 -8.34
C PRO A 19 11.60 4.26 -8.11
N GLU A 20 11.58 3.89 -6.85
CA GLU A 20 11.51 2.49 -6.41
C GLU A 20 10.07 2.11 -6.07
N HIS A 21 9.69 0.87 -6.36
CA HIS A 21 8.34 0.35 -6.13
C HIS A 21 8.37 -0.78 -5.10
N LYS A 22 7.49 -0.71 -4.12
CA LYS A 22 7.29 -1.74 -3.09
C LYS A 22 5.85 -2.22 -3.08
N PHE A 23 5.66 -3.50 -2.93
CA PHE A 23 4.38 -4.18 -3.07
C PHE A 23 3.90 -4.79 -1.75
N THR A 24 2.61 -4.66 -1.47
CA THR A 24 1.93 -5.19 -0.28
C THR A 24 0.49 -5.56 -0.66
N ALA A 25 -0.06 -6.64 -0.10
CA ALA A 25 -1.45 -7.01 -0.39
C ALA A 25 -2.45 -6.04 0.25
N ILE A 26 -3.54 -5.78 -0.46
CA ILE A 26 -4.70 -5.04 0.03
C ILE A 26 -5.55 -5.99 0.87
N ASP A 27 -6.01 -5.56 2.05
CA ASP A 27 -7.07 -6.26 2.76
C ASP A 27 -8.42 -5.93 2.08
N LEU A 28 -8.78 -6.72 1.05
CA LEU A 28 -10.00 -6.54 0.26
C LEU A 28 -11.29 -6.94 1.02
N LYS A 29 -11.22 -7.32 2.28
CA LYS A 29 -12.41 -7.56 3.12
C LYS A 29 -13.31 -6.32 3.20
N ARG A 30 -12.84 -5.16 2.69
CA ARG A 30 -13.53 -3.88 2.69
C ARG A 30 -13.31 -3.10 1.39
N VAL A 31 -13.78 -3.64 0.25
CA VAL A 31 -14.01 -2.82 -0.93
C VAL A 31 -15.50 -2.54 -0.99
N ASP A 32 -15.88 -1.37 -0.55
CA ASP A 32 -17.28 -0.94 -0.53
C ASP A 32 -17.81 -0.63 -1.95
N PRO A 33 -19.13 -0.70 -2.19
CA PRO A 33 -19.74 -0.38 -3.48
C PRO A 33 -19.40 1.01 -4.00
N ASP A 34 -19.12 1.95 -3.12
CA ASP A 34 -18.73 3.33 -3.44
C ASP A 34 -17.25 3.48 -3.86
N GLY A 35 -16.48 2.37 -3.90
CA GLY A 35 -15.08 2.34 -4.26
C GLY A 35 -14.12 2.60 -3.12
N THR A 36 -14.59 2.68 -1.87
CA THR A 36 -13.73 2.81 -0.69
C THR A 36 -13.06 1.48 -0.36
N PHE A 37 -11.77 1.52 -0.02
CA PHE A 37 -10.98 0.36 0.36
C PHE A 37 -9.88 0.74 1.35
N SER A 38 -9.31 -0.26 2.03
CA SER A 38 -8.16 -0.06 2.91
C SER A 38 -7.22 -1.25 2.87
N GLY A 39 -5.95 -1.01 3.15
CA GLY A 39 -4.92 -2.04 3.20
C GLY A 39 -3.58 -1.49 3.67
N TYR A 40 -2.62 -2.38 3.90
CA TYR A 40 -1.25 -1.97 4.19
C TYR A 40 -0.48 -1.77 2.89
N ALA A 41 -0.02 -0.55 2.65
CA ALA A 41 0.80 -0.22 1.49
C ALA A 41 2.28 -0.62 1.67
N SER A 42 2.71 -0.83 2.91
CA SER A 42 4.03 -1.35 3.27
C SER A 42 3.97 -1.97 4.66
N LEU A 43 4.75 -3.03 4.92
CA LEU A 43 4.93 -3.64 6.23
C LEU A 43 6.29 -3.30 6.79
N PHE A 44 6.37 -3.01 8.09
CA PHE A 44 7.64 -2.75 8.77
C PHE A 44 8.38 -4.04 9.09
N ASN A 45 9.70 -3.93 9.10
CA ASN A 45 10.64 -5.00 9.47
C ASN A 45 10.50 -6.29 8.66
N THR A 46 9.81 -6.25 7.51
CA THR A 46 9.66 -7.38 6.59
C THR A 46 10.51 -7.13 5.36
N GLU A 47 11.32 -8.11 4.96
CA GLU A 47 12.12 -8.06 3.73
C GLU A 47 11.20 -8.28 2.53
N ASP A 48 11.29 -7.41 1.54
CA ASP A 48 10.59 -7.57 0.26
C ASP A 48 11.49 -8.24 -0.79
N MET A 49 10.94 -8.59 -1.94
CA MET A 49 11.68 -9.20 -3.05
C MET A 49 12.77 -8.26 -3.64
N GLY A 50 12.69 -6.96 -3.40
CA GLY A 50 13.74 -5.98 -3.70
C GLY A 50 14.88 -5.96 -2.67
N ARG A 51 14.82 -6.84 -1.65
CA ARG A 51 15.77 -6.93 -0.53
C ARG A 51 15.83 -5.68 0.32
N ASP A 52 14.66 -5.07 0.50
CA ASP A 52 14.48 -3.89 1.34
C ASP A 52 13.65 -4.20 2.58
N ILE A 53 14.03 -3.59 3.68
CA ILE A 53 13.29 -3.59 4.94
C ILE A 53 12.95 -2.15 5.28
N VAL A 54 11.66 -1.82 5.34
CA VAL A 54 11.20 -0.51 5.82
C VAL A 54 11.13 -0.51 7.34
N LEU A 55 11.74 0.48 7.96
CA LEU A 55 11.72 0.62 9.42
C LEU A 55 10.54 1.49 9.88
N PRO A 56 10.01 1.26 11.11
CA PRO A 56 9.00 2.15 11.70
C PRO A 56 9.46 3.62 11.70
N GLY A 57 8.56 4.53 11.33
CA GLY A 57 8.84 5.96 11.22
C GLY A 57 9.41 6.39 9.87
N ALA A 58 9.64 5.48 8.93
CA ALA A 58 10.25 5.78 7.63
C ALA A 58 9.40 6.73 6.76
N PHE A 59 8.08 6.73 6.91
CA PHE A 59 7.15 7.57 6.15
C PHE A 59 6.79 8.89 6.84
N ARG A 60 7.18 9.07 8.11
CA ARG A 60 6.73 10.20 8.95
C ARG A 60 6.88 11.57 8.30
N ASP A 61 8.05 11.84 7.72
CA ASP A 61 8.33 13.13 7.10
C ASP A 61 7.50 13.32 5.83
N SER A 62 7.41 12.34 4.94
CA SER A 62 6.57 12.39 3.75
C SER A 62 5.10 12.62 4.08
N LEU A 63 4.58 11.91 5.08
CA LEU A 63 3.18 12.05 5.50
C LEU A 63 2.91 13.43 6.09
N ARG A 64 3.85 13.99 6.86
CA ARG A 64 3.73 15.34 7.42
C ARG A 64 3.78 16.41 6.34
N GLU A 65 4.69 16.27 5.36
CA GLU A 65 4.94 17.29 4.34
C GLU A 65 3.91 17.27 3.22
N ARG A 66 3.52 16.08 2.74
CA ARG A 66 2.61 15.93 1.60
C ARG A 66 1.15 15.71 1.98
N GLY A 67 0.92 15.07 3.11
CA GLY A 67 -0.40 14.57 3.48
C GLY A 67 -0.97 13.57 2.48
N PRO A 68 -2.18 13.03 2.72
CA PRO A 68 -2.82 12.08 1.79
C PRO A 68 -3.05 12.67 0.38
N ALA A 69 -3.41 13.95 0.27
CA ALA A 69 -3.69 14.60 -1.01
C ALA A 69 -2.44 14.77 -1.90
N GLY A 70 -1.25 14.88 -1.30
CA GLY A 70 0.01 15.00 -2.02
C GLY A 70 0.55 13.67 -2.56
N ILE A 71 0.07 12.53 -2.03
CA ILE A 71 0.47 11.18 -2.45
C ILE A 71 -0.57 10.65 -3.45
N LYS A 72 -0.15 10.18 -4.63
CA LYS A 72 -1.08 9.83 -5.70
C LYS A 72 -1.56 8.38 -5.57
N LEU A 73 -2.84 8.14 -5.92
CA LEU A 73 -3.41 6.80 -6.08
C LEU A 73 -3.43 6.47 -7.57
N LEU A 74 -2.52 5.58 -8.00
CA LEU A 74 -2.32 5.24 -9.40
C LEU A 74 -2.71 3.78 -9.68
N TYR A 75 -2.77 3.44 -10.96
CA TYR A 75 -2.85 2.08 -11.46
C TYR A 75 -1.50 1.66 -12.06
N GLN A 76 -0.95 0.53 -11.56
CA GLN A 76 0.28 -0.09 -12.09
C GLN A 76 1.48 0.88 -12.20
N HIS A 77 1.64 1.81 -11.24
CA HIS A 77 2.70 2.83 -11.25
C HIS A 77 2.69 3.77 -12.46
N ASN A 78 1.58 3.81 -13.21
CA ASN A 78 1.46 4.67 -14.38
C ASN A 78 1.02 6.08 -13.96
N PRO A 79 1.87 7.12 -14.07
CA PRO A 79 1.53 8.47 -13.68
C PRO A 79 0.42 9.10 -14.55
N ALA A 80 0.14 8.54 -15.73
CA ALA A 80 -0.95 8.96 -16.60
C ALA A 80 -2.30 8.33 -16.19
N GLU A 81 -2.32 7.39 -15.22
CA GLU A 81 -3.52 6.69 -14.78
C GLU A 81 -3.82 6.90 -13.28
N PRO A 82 -4.12 8.14 -12.84
CA PRO A 82 -4.66 8.37 -11.50
C PRO A 82 -6.09 7.82 -11.45
N ILE A 83 -6.37 6.93 -10.47
CA ILE A 83 -7.65 6.22 -10.37
C ILE A 83 -8.45 6.58 -9.13
N GLY A 84 -7.91 7.41 -8.24
CA GLY A 84 -8.59 7.76 -7.00
C GLY A 84 -7.80 8.71 -6.11
N VAL A 85 -8.19 8.75 -4.85
CA VAL A 85 -7.57 9.60 -3.82
C VAL A 85 -7.36 8.82 -2.53
N TRP A 86 -6.34 9.19 -1.77
CA TRP A 86 -6.12 8.69 -0.42
C TRP A 86 -6.90 9.57 0.57
N GLU A 87 -7.76 8.95 1.38
CA GLU A 87 -8.50 9.60 2.46
C GLU A 87 -7.67 9.66 3.76
N SER A 88 -6.87 8.63 4.00
CA SER A 88 -6.00 8.53 5.18
C SER A 88 -4.79 7.66 4.88
N LEU A 89 -3.62 8.14 5.32
CA LEU A 89 -2.35 7.41 5.31
C LEU A 89 -1.74 7.55 6.70
N LYS A 90 -1.51 6.44 7.40
CA LYS A 90 -1.00 6.44 8.78
C LYS A 90 -0.04 5.29 9.02
N GLU A 91 1.06 5.57 9.71
CA GLU A 91 1.86 4.50 10.29
C GLU A 91 1.20 3.98 11.57
N ASP A 92 1.19 2.66 11.72
CA ASP A 92 0.88 1.96 12.96
C ASP A 92 2.00 0.98 13.33
N SER A 93 1.79 0.08 14.28
CA SER A 93 2.80 -0.91 14.71
C SER A 93 3.14 -1.93 13.63
N ARG A 94 2.28 -2.13 12.62
CA ARG A 94 2.43 -3.11 11.56
C ARG A 94 3.06 -2.53 10.30
N GLY A 95 2.72 -1.28 9.94
CA GLY A 95 3.18 -0.69 8.69
C GLY A 95 2.49 0.61 8.32
N LEU A 96 2.47 0.92 7.01
CA LEU A 96 1.73 2.05 6.44
C LEU A 96 0.31 1.62 6.08
N LEU A 97 -0.65 1.92 6.95
CA LEU A 97 -2.06 1.71 6.69
C LEU A 97 -2.60 2.82 5.78
N ALA A 98 -3.17 2.42 4.65
CA ALA A 98 -3.73 3.30 3.64
C ALA A 98 -5.24 3.07 3.52
N LYS A 99 -6.03 4.15 3.54
CA LYS A 99 -7.45 4.16 3.21
C LYS A 99 -7.65 5.07 2.01
N GLY A 100 -8.21 4.53 0.94
CA GLY A 100 -8.42 5.24 -0.32
C GLY A 100 -9.82 5.04 -0.86
N ARG A 101 -10.15 5.85 -1.87
CA ARG A 101 -11.41 5.76 -2.60
C ARG A 101 -11.15 5.90 -4.09
N LEU A 102 -11.64 4.94 -4.86
CA LEU A 102 -11.64 4.97 -6.31
C LEU A 102 -12.62 6.02 -6.82
N MET A 103 -12.21 6.78 -7.82
CA MET A 103 -13.05 7.78 -8.48
C MET A 103 -13.85 7.12 -9.60
N LEU A 104 -15.06 6.62 -9.30
CA LEU A 104 -15.90 5.85 -10.23
C LEU A 104 -16.37 6.62 -11.45
N ALA A 105 -16.20 7.94 -11.50
CA ALA A 105 -16.37 8.74 -12.72
C ALA A 105 -15.26 8.42 -13.76
N VAL A 106 -14.09 7.92 -13.33
CA VAL A 106 -12.99 7.50 -14.20
C VAL A 106 -13.22 6.07 -14.67
N ALA A 107 -13.14 5.80 -15.98
CA ALA A 107 -13.36 4.47 -16.54
C ALA A 107 -12.43 3.42 -15.94
N ARG A 108 -11.12 3.70 -15.91
CA ARG A 108 -10.10 2.82 -15.32
C ARG A 108 -10.40 2.47 -13.85
N ALA A 109 -10.89 3.42 -13.06
CA ALA A 109 -11.22 3.16 -11.65
C ALA A 109 -12.38 2.16 -11.50
N ARG A 110 -13.38 2.18 -12.40
CA ARG A 110 -14.47 1.17 -12.41
C ARG A 110 -13.97 -0.21 -12.80
N GLU A 111 -13.07 -0.30 -13.79
CA GLU A 111 -12.43 -1.55 -14.20
C GLU A 111 -11.59 -2.14 -13.05
N VAL A 112 -10.78 -1.29 -12.40
CA VAL A 112 -9.98 -1.68 -11.22
C VAL A 112 -10.88 -2.18 -10.10
N LEU A 113 -11.99 -1.50 -9.79
CA LEU A 113 -12.94 -1.95 -8.78
C LEU A 113 -13.53 -3.33 -9.11
N ALA A 114 -13.88 -3.57 -10.36
CA ALA A 114 -14.38 -4.87 -10.79
C ALA A 114 -13.33 -5.98 -10.64
N LEU A 115 -12.09 -5.71 -11.01
CA LEU A 115 -10.95 -6.63 -10.87
C LEU A 115 -10.60 -6.89 -9.39
N MET A 116 -10.64 -5.87 -8.53
CA MET A 116 -10.44 -6.02 -7.09
C MET A 116 -11.51 -6.92 -6.47
N ARG A 117 -12.78 -6.74 -6.83
CA ARG A 117 -13.89 -7.57 -6.35
C ARG A 117 -13.80 -9.01 -6.84
N ALA A 118 -13.29 -9.20 -8.05
CA ALA A 118 -13.02 -10.53 -8.60
C ALA A 118 -11.75 -11.19 -8.02
N GLY A 119 -10.97 -10.48 -7.19
CA GLY A 119 -9.71 -10.97 -6.65
C GLY A 119 -8.56 -11.01 -7.67
N ALA A 120 -8.73 -10.38 -8.83
CA ALA A 120 -7.70 -10.32 -9.87
C ALA A 120 -6.65 -9.22 -9.62
N LEU A 121 -7.00 -8.24 -8.80
CA LEU A 121 -6.10 -7.18 -8.33
C LEU A 121 -6.16 -7.12 -6.80
N ASP A 122 -5.07 -7.43 -6.15
CA ASP A 122 -5.03 -7.54 -4.69
C ASP A 122 -3.78 -6.89 -4.05
N GLY A 123 -2.89 -6.27 -4.84
CA GLY A 123 -1.65 -5.68 -4.38
C GLY A 123 -1.72 -4.16 -4.22
N LEU A 124 -1.07 -3.65 -3.16
CA LEU A 124 -0.64 -2.25 -3.04
C LEU A 124 0.87 -2.17 -3.20
N SER A 125 1.33 -1.17 -3.93
CA SER A 125 2.74 -0.93 -4.16
C SER A 125 3.07 0.53 -3.96
N ILE A 126 4.18 0.85 -3.28
CA ILE A 126 4.62 2.23 -3.05
C ILE A 126 5.66 2.66 -4.08
N GLY A 127 5.50 3.89 -4.63
CA GLY A 127 6.50 4.58 -5.41
C GLY A 127 7.17 5.66 -4.55
N PHE A 128 8.49 5.56 -4.36
CA PHE A 128 9.22 6.38 -3.41
C PHE A 128 10.67 6.61 -3.84
N ARG A 129 11.31 7.57 -3.18
CA ARG A 129 12.76 7.73 -3.17
C ARG A 129 13.30 7.43 -1.78
N ALA A 130 14.31 6.56 -1.67
CA ALA A 130 15.01 6.34 -0.42
C ALA A 130 15.84 7.59 -0.08
N VAL A 131 15.59 8.16 1.12
CA VAL A 131 16.31 9.36 1.60
C VAL A 131 17.42 8.96 2.56
N THR A 132 17.15 8.03 3.47
CA THR A 132 18.14 7.52 4.41
C THR A 132 17.96 6.03 4.58
N GLY A 133 19.05 5.28 4.44
CA GLY A 133 19.06 3.83 4.63
C GLY A 133 20.48 3.31 4.80
N LYS A 134 20.58 2.07 5.23
CA LYS A 134 21.85 1.35 5.37
C LYS A 134 21.75 0.01 4.64
N ARG A 135 22.71 -0.26 3.76
CA ARG A 135 22.86 -1.57 3.12
C ARG A 135 23.82 -2.43 3.93
N ASP A 136 23.40 -3.63 4.27
CA ASP A 136 24.27 -4.64 4.86
C ASP A 136 25.17 -5.23 3.76
N ALA A 137 26.49 -5.10 3.92
CA ALA A 137 27.47 -5.53 2.90
C ALA A 137 27.49 -7.04 2.71
N ARG A 138 27.16 -7.84 3.74
CA ARG A 138 27.17 -9.30 3.68
C ARG A 138 25.88 -9.86 3.08
N THR A 139 24.75 -9.32 3.45
CA THR A 139 23.44 -9.83 3.01
C THR A 139 22.89 -9.10 1.80
N GLY A 140 23.37 -7.87 1.52
CA GLY A 140 22.82 -6.99 0.48
C GLY A 140 21.48 -6.35 0.84
N ILE A 141 20.92 -6.66 2.02
CA ILE A 141 19.63 -6.10 2.50
C ILE A 141 19.80 -4.62 2.79
N ARG A 142 18.84 -3.81 2.31
CA ARG A 142 18.80 -2.38 2.55
C ARG A 142 17.72 -2.04 3.57
N ARG A 143 18.11 -1.48 4.73
CA ARG A 143 17.19 -1.01 5.77
C ARG A 143 16.88 0.46 5.55
N LEU A 144 15.64 0.78 5.26
CA LEU A 144 15.17 2.12 4.92
C LEU A 144 14.61 2.81 6.15
N ALA A 145 15.31 3.86 6.61
CA ALA A 145 14.94 4.63 7.80
C ALA A 145 14.14 5.90 7.46
N ARG A 146 14.27 6.43 6.23
CA ARG A 146 13.49 7.58 5.74
C ARG A 146 13.22 7.45 4.25
N ILE A 147 11.96 7.66 3.88
CA ILE A 147 11.42 7.48 2.54
C ILE A 147 10.69 8.77 2.12
N ASP A 148 10.93 9.26 0.90
CA ASP A 148 10.12 10.28 0.24
C ASP A 148 9.06 9.56 -0.62
N LEU A 149 7.84 9.46 -0.10
CA LEU A 149 6.73 8.73 -0.71
C LEU A 149 5.98 9.63 -1.69
N TRP A 150 5.83 9.19 -2.94
CA TRP A 150 5.19 9.96 -4.01
C TRP A 150 3.82 9.45 -4.39
N GLU A 151 3.66 8.12 -4.40
CA GLU A 151 2.43 7.47 -4.80
C GLU A 151 2.27 6.10 -4.12
N ILE A 152 1.05 5.60 -4.15
CA ILE A 152 0.73 4.21 -3.85
C ILE A 152 -0.19 3.73 -4.96
N SER A 153 0.18 2.63 -5.61
CA SER A 153 -0.56 2.04 -6.73
C SER A 153 -1.30 0.78 -6.36
N ILE A 154 -2.40 0.55 -7.05
CA ILE A 154 -3.03 -0.78 -7.11
C ILE A 154 -2.35 -1.57 -8.23
N VAL A 155 -1.84 -2.78 -7.90
CA VAL A 155 -1.02 -3.61 -8.80
C VAL A 155 -1.45 -5.08 -8.80
N THR A 156 -1.07 -5.81 -9.86
CA THR A 156 -1.38 -7.24 -10.03
C THR A 156 -0.45 -8.15 -9.24
N PHE A 157 0.84 -7.81 -9.15
CA PHE A 157 1.86 -8.65 -8.53
C PHE A 157 2.53 -7.93 -7.36
N PRO A 158 2.13 -8.23 -6.11
CA PRO A 158 2.82 -7.71 -4.94
C PRO A 158 4.18 -8.42 -4.75
N LEU A 159 5.21 -7.64 -4.37
CA LEU A 159 6.54 -8.19 -4.07
C LEU A 159 6.63 -8.91 -2.71
N LEU A 160 5.61 -8.86 -1.87
CA LEU A 160 5.54 -9.61 -0.62
C LEU A 160 4.58 -10.79 -0.78
N PRO A 161 5.05 -12.04 -0.93
CA PRO A 161 4.20 -13.22 -1.14
C PRO A 161 3.25 -13.51 0.02
N GLU A 162 3.66 -13.18 1.24
CA GLU A 162 2.90 -13.45 2.48
C GLU A 162 1.77 -12.44 2.72
N ALA A 163 1.75 -11.33 1.98
CA ALA A 163 0.71 -10.32 2.06
C ALA A 163 -0.52 -10.67 1.20
N ARG A 164 -0.84 -11.95 1.06
CA ARG A 164 -2.02 -12.42 0.31
C ARG A 164 -3.27 -12.34 1.14
N ILE A 165 -4.33 -11.88 0.50
CA ILE A 165 -5.67 -11.80 1.07
C ILE A 165 -6.25 -13.21 1.22
N ALA A 166 -6.69 -13.49 2.44
CA ALA A 166 -7.62 -14.58 2.69
C ALA A 166 -9.05 -14.04 2.47
N HIS A 167 -9.66 -14.43 1.37
CA HIS A 167 -11.08 -14.29 1.01
C HIS A 167 -11.68 -12.89 0.88
N VAL A 168 -11.98 -12.52 -0.35
CA VAL A 168 -13.01 -11.55 -0.73
C VAL A 168 -14.36 -12.24 -0.52
N LYS A 169 -15.23 -11.69 0.32
CA LYS A 169 -16.64 -12.09 0.32
C LYS A 169 -17.24 -11.60 -1.00
N SER A 170 -17.61 -12.53 -1.86
CA SER A 170 -18.36 -12.22 -3.08
C SER A 170 -19.75 -11.70 -2.70
N ASP A 171 -20.42 -11.00 -3.61
CA ASP A 171 -21.85 -10.64 -3.44
C ASP A 171 -22.73 -11.89 -3.13
N ALA A 172 -22.29 -13.08 -3.54
CA ALA A 172 -22.92 -14.36 -3.20
C ALA A 172 -22.81 -14.65 -1.69
N ASP A 173 -21.67 -14.38 -1.05
CA ASP A 173 -21.49 -14.60 0.40
C ASP A 173 -22.34 -13.60 1.20
N HIS A 174 -22.46 -12.35 0.72
CA HIS A 174 -23.33 -11.36 1.35
C HIS A 174 -24.81 -11.77 1.25
N ARG A 175 -25.27 -12.21 0.07
CA ARG A 175 -26.65 -12.72 -0.13
C ARG A 175 -26.92 -13.94 0.73
N LEU A 176 -25.96 -14.86 0.86
CA LEU A 176 -26.06 -16.04 1.70
C LEU A 176 -26.17 -15.66 3.17
N LEU A 177 -25.35 -14.74 3.68
CA LEU A 177 -25.41 -14.26 5.06
C LEU A 177 -26.72 -13.55 5.38
N VAL A 178 -27.23 -12.73 4.44
CA VAL A 178 -28.53 -12.06 4.56
C VAL A 178 -29.65 -13.10 4.57
N ALA A 179 -29.60 -14.10 3.69
CA ALA A 179 -30.59 -15.18 3.65
C ALA A 179 -30.59 -16.03 4.92
N ILE A 180 -29.41 -16.42 5.42
CA ILE A 180 -29.25 -17.17 6.69
C ILE A 180 -29.79 -16.34 7.87
N SER A 181 -29.45 -15.05 7.94
CA SER A 181 -29.93 -14.17 9.02
C SER A 181 -31.46 -14.00 8.98
N ALA A 182 -32.05 -13.91 7.78
CA ALA A 182 -33.51 -13.84 7.62
C ALA A 182 -34.19 -15.15 8.01
N ALA A 183 -33.63 -16.31 7.63
CA ALA A 183 -34.14 -17.63 7.99
C ALA A 183 -34.07 -17.86 9.51
N THR A 184 -32.96 -17.50 10.16
CA THR A 184 -32.78 -17.65 11.62
C THR A 184 -33.76 -16.78 12.41
N ARG A 185 -34.11 -15.60 11.86
CA ARG A 185 -35.11 -14.71 12.50
C ARG A 185 -36.54 -15.26 12.41
N ARG A 186 -36.87 -15.99 11.32
CA ARG A 186 -38.18 -16.66 11.14
C ARG A 186 -38.33 -17.90 12.02
N LEU A 187 -37.26 -18.58 12.40
CA LEU A 187 -37.29 -19.76 13.28
C LEU A 187 -37.38 -19.41 14.77
N ARG A 188 -37.26 -18.13 15.14
CA ARG A 188 -37.35 -17.63 16.52
C ARG A 188 -38.69 -16.96 16.85
N GLN A 189 -39.63 -16.95 15.91
CA GLN A 189 -41.05 -16.53 16.09
C GLN A 189 -41.96 -17.74 16.11
#